data_44b7fae8207d4ccea10c390f40b36540
#
_entry.id   44b7fae8207d4ccea10c390f40b36540
#
_cell.length_a   1.000
_cell.length_b   1.000
_cell.length_c   1.000
_cell.angle_alpha   90.00
_cell.angle_beta   90.00
_cell.angle_gamma   90.00
#
_symmetry.space_group_name_H-M   'P 1'
#
loop_
_entity.id
_entity.type
_entity.pdbx_description
1 polymer ?
#
loop_
_entity_poly.entity_id
_entity_poly.type
_entity_poly.pdbx_seq_one_letter_code
_entity_poly.pdbx_strand_id
1 'polypeptide(L)'
;LNYGFRNQDMKGNLSGYYLYNPKKLSSVSLGMGSDFGFVNNFATFADILNRSNFFVQKYVTATHRTELFNGFYSGANVRRTTRSDLGDFEFNPSFDSAFSNNNPQRFKSSALVIASVGISYTPKQLYIQEPKEKIVIGSKFPTFQLYYSQAIAGVLGSKASFKELDFSINQKFNVGIFGQSEYTVSLGGFLDTSKLQIMDY
;
A
#
# COMPACT_ATOMS: atom_id res chain seq x y z
N LEU A 1 -14.70 6.88 7.83
CA LEU A 1 -15.73 5.84 7.73
C LEU A 1 -16.89 6.34 6.91
N ASN A 2 -17.26 5.62 5.84
CA ASN A 2 -18.39 5.90 4.98
C ASN A 2 -19.36 4.72 5.05
N TYR A 3 -20.65 5.01 5.23
CA TYR A 3 -21.71 4.01 5.20
C TYR A 3 -22.54 4.14 3.92
N GLY A 4 -22.56 3.07 3.14
CA GLY A 4 -23.37 2.97 1.93
C GLY A 4 -24.75 2.43 2.24
N PHE A 5 -25.77 3.31 2.36
CA PHE A 5 -27.13 2.92 2.71
C PHE A 5 -27.74 1.91 1.73
N ARG A 6 -27.45 2.03 0.44
CA ARG A 6 -27.96 1.12 -0.60
C ARG A 6 -27.45 -0.31 -0.43
N ASN A 7 -26.15 -0.46 -0.18
CA ASN A 7 -25.49 -1.76 -0.06
C ASN A 7 -25.35 -2.23 1.39
N GLN A 8 -25.83 -1.43 2.35
CA GLN A 8 -25.69 -1.69 3.79
C GLN A 8 -24.25 -2.06 4.18
N ASP A 9 -23.26 -1.41 3.56
CA ASP A 9 -21.85 -1.72 3.68
C ASP A 9 -21.07 -0.53 4.26
N MET A 10 -20.09 -0.85 5.09
CA MET A 10 -19.22 0.14 5.71
C MET A 10 -17.82 0.07 5.09
N LYS A 11 -17.39 1.20 4.52
CA LYS A 11 -16.03 1.41 4.00
C LYS A 11 -15.29 2.43 4.84
N GLY A 12 -14.01 2.22 4.99
CA GLY A 12 -13.12 3.13 5.69
C GLY A 12 -11.97 2.42 6.35
N ASN A 13 -11.13 3.20 7.00
CA ASN A 13 -9.96 2.70 7.71
C ASN A 13 -9.89 3.31 9.11
N LEU A 14 -9.22 2.56 9.99
CA LEU A 14 -8.81 2.96 11.32
C LEU A 14 -7.34 2.62 11.47
N SER A 15 -6.53 3.56 11.95
CA SER A 15 -5.14 3.30 12.25
C SER A 15 -4.70 3.96 13.54
N GLY A 16 -3.82 3.28 14.27
CA GLY A 16 -3.12 3.78 15.44
C GLY A 16 -1.62 3.83 15.15
N TYR A 17 -0.96 4.86 15.65
CA TYR A 17 0.48 5.09 15.52
C TYR A 17 1.09 5.39 16.88
N TYR A 18 2.20 4.75 17.19
CA TYR A 18 2.94 4.97 18.44
C TYR A 18 4.44 5.11 18.17
N LEU A 19 4.97 6.31 18.45
CA LEU A 19 6.38 6.65 18.35
C LEU A 19 7.03 6.36 19.71
N TYR A 20 7.60 5.17 19.87
CA TYR A 20 8.16 4.73 21.16
C TYR A 20 9.61 5.18 21.37
N ASN A 21 10.36 5.52 20.33
CA ASN A 21 11.69 6.10 20.44
C ASN A 21 11.84 7.29 19.46
N PRO A 22 11.50 8.51 19.90
CA PRO A 22 11.55 9.71 19.06
C PRO A 22 12.97 10.07 18.59
N LYS A 23 14.01 9.68 19.33
CA LYS A 23 15.41 9.95 18.94
C LYS A 23 15.87 9.09 17.75
N LYS A 24 15.35 7.88 17.63
CA LYS A 24 15.60 6.96 16.52
C LYS A 24 14.42 6.88 15.54
N LEU A 25 13.44 7.76 15.68
CA LEU A 25 12.21 7.76 14.89
C LEU A 25 11.57 6.36 14.81
N SER A 26 11.66 5.61 15.94
CA SER A 26 11.17 4.23 16.00
C SER A 26 9.71 4.20 16.37
N SER A 27 8.91 3.58 15.52
CA SER A 27 7.46 3.58 15.62
C SER A 27 6.85 2.23 15.29
N VAL A 28 5.67 2.02 15.85
CA VAL A 28 4.77 0.92 15.50
C VAL A 28 3.44 1.52 15.06
N SER A 29 2.85 0.98 14.02
CA SER A 29 1.49 1.30 13.62
C SER A 29 0.66 0.04 13.41
N LEU A 30 -0.61 0.13 13.78
CA LEU A 30 -1.62 -0.89 13.54
C LEU A 30 -2.74 -0.24 12.72
N GLY A 31 -3.23 -0.94 11.72
CA GLY A 31 -4.30 -0.47 10.87
C GLY A 31 -5.27 -1.57 10.50
N MET A 32 -6.52 -1.19 10.28
CA MET A 32 -7.54 -2.06 9.71
C MET A 32 -8.46 -1.26 8.81
N GLY A 33 -9.02 -1.89 7.82
CA GLY A 33 -9.92 -1.19 6.92
C GLY A 33 -10.71 -2.12 6.01
N SER A 34 -11.69 -1.49 5.35
CA SER A 34 -12.46 -2.06 4.25
C SER A 34 -12.55 -1.03 3.14
N ASP A 35 -12.12 -1.40 1.94
CA ASP A 35 -12.13 -0.56 0.75
C ASP A 35 -12.34 -1.38 -0.51
N PHE A 36 -12.31 -0.71 -1.65
CA PHE A 36 -12.27 -1.35 -2.96
C PHE A 36 -10.83 -1.48 -3.43
N GLY A 37 -10.49 -2.68 -3.92
CA GLY A 37 -9.26 -2.92 -4.66
C GLY A 37 -9.53 -2.94 -6.16
N PHE A 38 -8.48 -2.78 -6.96
CA PHE A 38 -8.51 -2.87 -8.42
C PHE A 38 -7.83 -4.16 -8.85
N VAL A 39 -8.44 -4.85 -9.82
CA VAL A 39 -7.83 -6.03 -10.46
C VAL A 39 -6.66 -5.58 -11.34
N ASN A 40 -6.83 -4.45 -12.03
CA ASN A 40 -5.77 -3.83 -12.83
C ASN A 40 -5.51 -2.40 -12.32
N ASN A 41 -4.35 -2.19 -11.71
CA ASN A 41 -3.94 -0.90 -11.17
C ASN A 41 -3.49 0.10 -12.25
N PHE A 42 -3.23 -0.35 -13.47
CA PHE A 42 -2.88 0.49 -14.62
C PHE A 42 -4.10 0.87 -15.47
N ALA A 43 -5.28 0.73 -14.90
CA ALA A 43 -6.53 1.03 -15.59
C ALA A 43 -6.60 2.50 -16.05
N THR A 44 -7.12 2.69 -17.25
CA THR A 44 -7.46 4.01 -17.78
C THR A 44 -8.67 4.60 -17.03
N PHE A 45 -8.97 5.90 -17.23
CA PHE A 45 -10.15 6.52 -16.64
C PHE A 45 -11.45 5.76 -16.97
N ALA A 46 -11.57 5.16 -18.15
CA ALA A 46 -12.72 4.34 -18.54
C ALA A 46 -12.83 3.05 -17.70
N ASP A 47 -11.71 2.46 -17.31
CA ASP A 47 -11.69 1.24 -16.49
C ASP A 47 -12.11 1.48 -15.04
N ILE A 48 -12.02 2.74 -14.55
CA ILE A 48 -12.53 3.13 -13.23
C ILE A 48 -14.06 2.98 -13.16
N LEU A 49 -14.74 3.08 -14.29
CA LEU A 49 -16.19 2.90 -14.38
C LEU A 49 -16.60 1.44 -14.61
N ASN A 50 -15.65 0.56 -14.87
CA ASN A 50 -15.88 -0.85 -15.16
C ASN A 50 -15.92 -1.67 -13.85
N ARG A 51 -17.10 -2.22 -13.51
CA ARG A 51 -17.32 -3.04 -12.31
C ARG A 51 -16.44 -4.30 -12.27
N SER A 52 -16.05 -4.83 -13.42
CA SER A 52 -15.18 -6.00 -13.49
C SER A 52 -13.78 -5.73 -12.95
N ASN A 53 -13.36 -4.46 -12.88
CA ASN A 53 -12.06 -4.06 -12.35
C ASN A 53 -12.03 -3.91 -10.82
N PHE A 54 -13.16 -4.02 -10.14
CA PHE A 54 -13.24 -3.81 -8.70
C PHE A 54 -13.44 -5.12 -7.93
N PHE A 55 -12.88 -5.17 -6.74
CA PHE A 55 -13.21 -6.15 -5.71
C PHE A 55 -13.25 -5.47 -4.32
N VAL A 56 -13.88 -6.14 -3.37
CA VAL A 56 -13.90 -5.67 -1.97
C VAL A 56 -12.71 -6.28 -1.24
N GLN A 57 -11.99 -5.46 -0.50
CA GLN A 57 -10.93 -5.92 0.39
C GLN A 57 -11.13 -5.46 1.82
N LYS A 58 -10.87 -6.37 2.76
CA LYS A 58 -10.79 -6.08 4.19
C LYS A 58 -9.41 -6.47 4.67
N TYR A 59 -8.76 -5.57 5.40
CA TYR A 59 -7.38 -5.80 5.80
C TYR A 59 -7.10 -5.43 7.25
N VAL A 60 -6.08 -6.09 7.80
CA VAL A 60 -5.41 -5.71 9.02
C VAL A 60 -3.92 -5.65 8.72
N THR A 61 -3.25 -4.62 9.21
CA THR A 61 -1.81 -4.41 9.00
C THR A 61 -1.12 -4.02 10.29
N ALA A 62 0.10 -4.48 10.45
CA ALA A 62 1.02 -4.05 11.50
C ALA A 62 2.34 -3.65 10.85
N THR A 63 2.86 -2.48 11.22
CA THR A 63 4.08 -1.93 10.65
C THR A 63 5.02 -1.49 11.77
N HIS A 64 6.29 -1.78 11.62
CA HIS A 64 7.38 -1.27 12.45
C HIS A 64 8.37 -0.52 11.57
N ARG A 65 8.88 0.60 12.07
CA ARG A 65 9.94 1.38 11.43
C ARG A 65 10.92 1.91 12.47
N THR A 66 12.21 1.93 12.13
CA THR A 66 13.24 2.51 12.97
C THR A 66 14.38 3.11 12.14
N GLU A 67 14.99 4.18 12.63
CA GLU A 67 16.23 4.71 12.06
C GLU A 67 17.42 4.01 12.75
N LEU A 68 18.27 3.36 11.96
CA LEU A 68 19.47 2.68 12.44
C LEU A 68 20.63 3.65 12.62
N PHE A 69 20.84 4.50 11.62
CA PHE A 69 21.76 5.66 11.66
C PHE A 69 21.16 6.77 10.78
N ASN A 70 21.73 7.97 10.87
CA ASN A 70 21.15 9.14 10.21
C ASN A 70 20.83 8.92 8.73
N GLY A 71 19.55 9.03 8.39
CA GLY A 71 19.04 8.85 7.04
C GLY A 71 18.88 7.38 6.60
N PHE A 72 19.29 6.40 7.41
CA PHE A 72 19.09 4.98 7.10
C PHE A 72 18.02 4.37 7.99
N TYR A 73 16.93 3.97 7.37
CA TYR A 73 15.76 3.39 8.02
C TYR A 73 15.59 1.92 7.64
N SER A 74 15.12 1.14 8.60
CA SER A 74 14.65 -0.22 8.39
C SER A 74 13.18 -0.29 8.79
N GLY A 75 12.40 -1.08 8.07
CA GLY A 75 10.99 -1.31 8.35
C GLY A 75 10.57 -2.74 8.08
N ALA A 76 9.52 -3.15 8.77
CA ALA A 76 8.84 -4.43 8.54
C ALA A 76 7.33 -4.20 8.57
N ASN A 77 6.60 -4.92 7.74
CA ASN A 77 5.15 -4.88 7.67
C ASN A 77 4.60 -6.30 7.55
N VAL A 78 3.50 -6.55 8.22
CA VAL A 78 2.67 -7.74 8.00
C VAL A 78 1.25 -7.28 7.72
N ARG A 79 0.70 -7.71 6.60
CA ARG A 79 -0.67 -7.40 6.19
C ARG A 79 -1.44 -8.66 5.86
N ARG A 80 -2.59 -8.83 6.51
CA ARG A 80 -3.59 -9.82 6.13
C ARG A 80 -4.73 -9.12 5.41
N THR A 81 -5.03 -9.57 4.19
CA THR A 81 -6.13 -9.04 3.38
C THR A 81 -7.08 -10.19 3.07
N THR A 82 -8.38 -9.95 3.21
CA THR A 82 -9.43 -10.82 2.68
C THR A 82 -10.03 -10.12 1.48
N ARG A 83 -10.04 -10.78 0.33
CA ARG A 83 -10.57 -10.28 -0.94
C ARG A 83 -11.83 -11.04 -1.28
N SER A 84 -12.87 -10.35 -1.71
CA SER A 84 -14.12 -10.91 -2.20
C SER A 84 -14.58 -10.16 -3.43
N ASP A 85 -15.33 -10.82 -4.29
CA ASP A 85 -15.97 -10.16 -5.42
C ASP A 85 -16.96 -9.10 -4.93
N LEU A 86 -17.42 -8.25 -5.83
CA LEU A 86 -18.43 -7.25 -5.52
C LEU A 86 -19.78 -7.85 -5.15
N GLY A 87 -20.00 -9.13 -5.49
CA GLY A 87 -21.28 -9.76 -5.27
C GLY A 87 -22.42 -9.02 -5.95
N ASP A 88 -23.46 -8.77 -5.19
CA ASP A 88 -24.63 -8.00 -5.63
C ASP A 88 -24.54 -6.52 -5.27
N PHE A 89 -23.30 -5.99 -5.12
CA PHE A 89 -23.07 -4.59 -4.82
C PHE A 89 -23.64 -3.70 -5.94
N GLU A 90 -24.60 -2.85 -5.59
CA GLU A 90 -25.25 -1.95 -6.52
C GLU A 90 -24.48 -0.64 -6.68
N PHE A 91 -24.14 -0.30 -7.91
CA PHE A 91 -23.61 1.00 -8.29
C PHE A 91 -24.76 1.95 -8.71
N ASN A 92 -24.41 3.15 -9.16
CA ASN A 92 -25.41 4.08 -9.66
C ASN A 92 -26.04 3.53 -10.97
N PRO A 93 -27.37 3.36 -11.05
CA PRO A 93 -28.03 2.81 -12.24
C PRO A 93 -27.72 3.54 -13.54
N SER A 94 -27.42 4.84 -13.48
CA SER A 94 -27.06 5.64 -14.66
C SER A 94 -25.72 5.21 -15.27
N PHE A 95 -24.79 4.65 -14.48
CA PHE A 95 -23.54 4.10 -15.01
C PHE A 95 -23.72 2.67 -15.51
N ASP A 96 -24.55 1.87 -14.87
CA ASP A 96 -24.83 0.50 -15.29
C ASP A 96 -25.55 0.44 -16.66
N SER A 97 -26.37 1.44 -16.99
CA SER A 97 -27.02 1.55 -18.29
C SER A 97 -26.10 2.01 -19.42
N ALA A 98 -24.99 2.69 -19.09
CA ALA A 98 -24.03 3.19 -20.09
C ALA A 98 -23.07 2.11 -20.61
N PHE A 99 -22.90 1.02 -19.87
CA PHE A 99 -21.97 -0.06 -20.20
C PHE A 99 -22.70 -1.39 -20.32
N SER A 100 -22.90 -1.88 -21.52
CA SER A 100 -23.70 -3.06 -21.86
C SER A 100 -23.21 -4.39 -21.23
N ASN A 101 -22.01 -4.43 -20.65
CA ASN A 101 -21.41 -5.62 -20.03
C ASN A 101 -20.70 -5.32 -18.70
N ASN A 102 -21.27 -4.43 -17.90
CA ASN A 102 -20.64 -3.97 -16.65
C ASN A 102 -20.88 -4.96 -15.49
N ASN A 103 -20.69 -6.26 -15.73
CA ASN A 103 -20.83 -7.28 -14.69
C ASN A 103 -19.57 -7.41 -13.84
N PRO A 104 -19.69 -7.46 -12.51
CA PRO A 104 -18.56 -7.69 -11.63
C PRO A 104 -17.93 -9.06 -11.90
N GLN A 105 -16.60 -9.11 -11.84
CA GLN A 105 -15.88 -10.39 -11.95
C GLN A 105 -16.18 -11.23 -10.70
N ARG A 106 -16.72 -12.43 -10.93
CA ARG A 106 -17.05 -13.37 -9.85
C ARG A 106 -15.86 -14.23 -9.52
N PHE A 107 -15.47 -14.27 -8.26
CA PHE A 107 -14.43 -15.17 -7.76
C PHE A 107 -14.69 -15.55 -6.31
N LYS A 108 -14.14 -16.69 -5.90
CA LYS A 108 -14.26 -17.17 -4.52
C LYS A 108 -13.42 -16.30 -3.58
N SER A 109 -14.02 -15.88 -2.48
CA SER A 109 -13.29 -15.14 -1.43
C SER A 109 -11.98 -15.84 -1.05
N SER A 110 -10.91 -15.06 -1.00
CA SER A 110 -9.56 -15.52 -0.70
C SER A 110 -8.89 -14.64 0.34
N ALA A 111 -8.08 -15.27 1.18
CA ALA A 111 -7.21 -14.55 2.10
C ALA A 111 -5.78 -14.52 1.55
N LEU A 112 -5.09 -13.41 1.82
CA LEU A 112 -3.70 -13.18 1.47
C LEU A 112 -2.98 -12.63 2.71
N VAL A 113 -1.84 -13.22 3.04
CA VAL A 113 -0.91 -12.71 4.07
C VAL A 113 0.40 -12.37 3.40
N ILE A 114 0.80 -11.11 3.50
CA ILE A 114 2.09 -10.61 3.01
C ILE A 114 2.91 -10.15 4.20
N ALA A 115 4.15 -10.61 4.27
CA ALA A 115 5.19 -10.05 5.12
C ALA A 115 6.19 -9.31 4.25
N SER A 116 6.52 -8.07 4.62
CA SER A 116 7.45 -7.24 3.88
C SER A 116 8.53 -6.71 4.81
N VAL A 117 9.75 -6.61 4.30
CA VAL A 117 10.86 -5.91 4.95
C VAL A 117 11.44 -4.91 3.97
N GLY A 118 11.89 -3.77 4.49
CA GLY A 118 12.43 -2.74 3.63
C GLY A 118 13.49 -1.91 4.31
N ILE A 119 14.34 -1.34 3.50
CA ILE A 119 15.33 -0.35 3.91
C ILE A 119 15.15 0.90 3.06
N SER A 120 15.42 2.06 3.66
CA SER A 120 15.51 3.32 2.92
C SER A 120 16.72 4.10 3.38
N TYR A 121 17.38 4.74 2.44
CA TYR A 121 18.56 5.55 2.71
C TYR A 121 18.49 6.91 2.02
N THR A 122 18.61 7.95 2.83
CA THR A 122 18.69 9.36 2.38
C THR A 122 20.08 9.90 2.76
N PRO A 123 21.02 9.98 1.80
CA PRO A 123 22.36 10.49 2.08
C PRO A 123 22.32 11.92 2.63
N LYS A 124 23.22 12.20 3.55
CA LYS A 124 23.40 13.55 4.14
C LYS A 124 22.09 14.19 4.61
N GLN A 125 21.21 13.37 5.20
CA GLN A 125 19.96 13.85 5.78
C GLN A 125 20.25 14.88 6.87
N LEU A 126 19.68 16.08 6.74
CA LEU A 126 19.77 17.13 7.74
C LEU A 126 18.72 16.93 8.82
N TYR A 127 19.13 17.13 10.06
CA TYR A 127 18.23 17.01 11.20
C TYR A 127 18.63 17.97 12.34
N ILE A 128 17.67 18.27 13.20
CA ILE A 128 17.88 18.93 14.49
C ILE A 128 17.70 17.85 15.56
N GLN A 129 18.67 17.76 16.47
CA GLN A 129 18.56 16.89 17.62
C GLN A 129 18.10 17.70 18.84
N GLU A 130 16.87 17.45 19.26
CA GLU A 130 16.35 17.98 20.51
C GLU A 130 16.57 17.00 21.66
N PRO A 131 16.44 17.43 22.94
CA PRO A 131 16.64 16.56 24.09
C PRO A 131 15.75 15.30 24.08
N LYS A 132 14.53 15.43 23.55
CA LYS A 132 13.53 14.35 23.55
C LYS A 132 13.31 13.69 22.20
N GLU A 133 13.60 14.39 21.09
CA GLU A 133 13.28 13.91 19.76
C GLU A 133 14.32 14.34 18.73
N LYS A 134 14.24 13.73 17.55
CA LYS A 134 14.99 14.07 16.33
C LYS A 134 14.00 14.61 15.29
N ILE A 135 14.27 15.80 14.79
CA ILE A 135 13.46 16.46 13.76
C ILE A 135 14.22 16.41 12.44
N VAL A 136 13.71 15.69 11.45
CA VAL A 136 14.29 15.63 10.11
C VAL A 136 13.88 16.87 9.33
N ILE A 137 14.88 17.61 8.81
CA ILE A 137 14.67 18.80 7.98
C ILE A 137 14.53 18.42 6.51
N GLY A 138 15.29 17.40 6.07
CA GLY A 138 15.30 16.94 4.69
C GLY A 138 16.70 16.63 4.17
N SER A 139 16.82 16.47 2.87
CA SER A 139 18.08 16.25 2.17
C SER A 139 18.05 16.86 0.78
N LYS A 140 19.22 17.25 0.26
CA LYS A 140 19.39 17.61 -1.16
C LYS A 140 19.63 16.40 -2.05
N PHE A 141 19.81 15.22 -1.45
CA PHE A 141 20.08 13.97 -2.15
C PHE A 141 18.81 13.13 -2.26
N PRO A 142 18.74 12.24 -3.27
CA PRO A 142 17.62 11.33 -3.40
C PRO A 142 17.55 10.34 -2.23
N THR A 143 16.34 9.84 -1.98
CA THR A 143 16.09 8.71 -1.09
C THR A 143 16.02 7.44 -1.93
N PHE A 144 16.84 6.47 -1.57
CA PHE A 144 16.84 5.13 -2.15
C PHE A 144 16.03 4.19 -1.26
N GLN A 145 15.19 3.37 -1.86
CA GLN A 145 14.35 2.41 -1.12
C GLN A 145 14.45 1.04 -1.76
N LEU A 146 14.52 0.02 -0.94
CA LEU A 146 14.48 -1.38 -1.36
C LEU A 146 13.50 -2.12 -0.46
N TYR A 147 12.51 -2.77 -1.06
CA TYR A 147 11.51 -3.57 -0.38
C TYR A 147 11.52 -5.00 -0.90
N TYR A 148 11.46 -5.94 0.02
CA TYR A 148 11.20 -7.33 -0.26
C TYR A 148 9.87 -7.72 0.37
N SER A 149 8.98 -8.29 -0.42
CA SER A 149 7.65 -8.74 -0.01
C SER A 149 7.48 -10.22 -0.30
N GLN A 150 6.90 -10.95 0.64
CA GLN A 150 6.60 -12.37 0.49
C GLN A 150 5.15 -12.67 0.89
N ALA A 151 4.39 -13.24 -0.03
CA ALA A 151 3.11 -13.84 0.29
C ALA A 151 3.33 -15.23 0.88
N ILE A 152 2.67 -15.50 2.01
CA ILE A 152 2.88 -16.72 2.79
C ILE A 152 1.62 -17.59 2.72
N ALA A 153 1.70 -18.69 1.98
CA ALA A 153 0.62 -19.66 1.91
C ALA A 153 0.49 -20.48 3.22
N GLY A 154 -0.72 -20.89 3.56
CA GLY A 154 -1.03 -21.72 4.73
C GLY A 154 -1.20 -20.95 6.05
N VAL A 155 -0.83 -19.66 6.10
CA VAL A 155 -0.97 -18.81 7.29
C VAL A 155 -2.28 -18.05 7.23
N LEU A 156 -3.11 -18.11 8.30
CA LEU A 156 -4.38 -17.38 8.43
C LEU A 156 -5.31 -17.48 7.21
N GLY A 157 -5.28 -18.63 6.53
CA GLY A 157 -6.10 -18.92 5.35
C GLY A 157 -5.56 -18.38 4.03
N SER A 158 -4.35 -17.83 4.01
CA SER A 158 -3.66 -17.38 2.79
C SER A 158 -3.39 -18.54 1.85
N LYS A 159 -3.67 -18.37 0.57
CA LYS A 159 -3.43 -19.35 -0.50
C LYS A 159 -2.35 -18.93 -1.47
N ALA A 160 -2.05 -17.63 -1.54
CA ALA A 160 -1.04 -17.08 -2.42
C ALA A 160 0.38 -17.36 -1.90
N SER A 161 1.30 -17.57 -2.83
CA SER A 161 2.73 -17.70 -2.56
C SER A 161 3.49 -17.05 -3.71
N PHE A 162 4.12 -15.92 -3.42
CA PHE A 162 4.98 -15.21 -4.34
C PHE A 162 6.04 -14.41 -3.58
N LYS A 163 7.07 -14.01 -4.26
CA LYS A 163 8.12 -13.14 -3.74
C LYS A 163 8.34 -12.00 -4.71
N GLU A 164 8.45 -10.81 -4.18
CA GLU A 164 8.59 -9.57 -4.94
C GLU A 164 9.74 -8.74 -4.37
N LEU A 165 10.46 -8.09 -5.24
CA LEU A 165 11.52 -7.15 -4.89
C LEU A 165 11.29 -5.84 -5.64
N ASP A 166 11.22 -4.73 -4.89
CA ASP A 166 11.00 -3.39 -5.40
C ASP A 166 12.15 -2.48 -5.01
N PHE A 167 12.63 -1.72 -5.98
CA PHE A 167 13.59 -0.65 -5.79
C PHE A 167 12.99 0.67 -6.26
N SER A 168 13.17 1.74 -5.49
CA SER A 168 12.74 3.06 -5.93
C SER A 168 13.73 4.16 -5.52
N ILE A 169 13.74 5.22 -6.31
CA ILE A 169 14.48 6.44 -6.05
C ILE A 169 13.48 7.59 -6.06
N ASN A 170 13.45 8.36 -5.00
CA ASN A 170 12.62 9.55 -4.88
C ASN A 170 13.47 10.76 -4.53
N GLN A 171 13.21 11.90 -5.18
CA GLN A 171 13.86 13.16 -4.82
C GLN A 171 12.91 14.34 -5.00
N LYS A 172 12.92 15.23 -3.99
CA LYS A 172 12.35 16.58 -4.06
C LYS A 172 13.45 17.59 -4.19
N PHE A 173 13.29 18.54 -5.09
CA PHE A 173 14.26 19.62 -5.29
C PHE A 173 13.56 20.92 -5.68
N ASN A 174 14.18 22.04 -5.32
CA ASN A 174 13.69 23.36 -5.66
C ASN A 174 14.18 23.77 -7.04
N VAL A 175 13.26 24.26 -7.87
CA VAL A 175 13.55 24.79 -9.22
C VAL A 175 13.51 26.33 -9.18
N GLY A 176 14.28 26.90 -8.27
CA GLY A 176 14.37 28.37 -8.11
C GLY A 176 13.00 29.02 -7.89
N ILE A 177 12.68 30.01 -8.71
CA ILE A 177 11.40 30.78 -8.65
C ILE A 177 10.19 29.95 -9.15
N PHE A 178 10.42 28.84 -9.83
CA PHE A 178 9.35 27.98 -10.39
C PHE A 178 8.75 27.00 -9.38
N GLY A 179 9.25 26.99 -8.14
CA GLY A 179 8.71 26.18 -7.06
C GLY A 179 9.50 24.91 -6.80
N GLN A 180 8.80 23.87 -6.32
CA GLN A 180 9.37 22.57 -5.96
C GLN A 180 8.94 21.50 -6.97
N SER A 181 9.88 20.68 -7.38
CA SER A 181 9.65 19.49 -8.21
C SER A 181 9.97 18.22 -7.45
N GLU A 182 9.26 17.15 -7.77
CA GLU A 182 9.49 15.81 -7.23
C GLU A 182 9.48 14.79 -8.37
N TYR A 183 10.40 13.84 -8.33
CA TYR A 183 10.35 12.66 -9.19
C TYR A 183 10.48 11.38 -8.39
N THR A 184 9.86 10.33 -8.90
CA THR A 184 10.01 8.95 -8.42
C THR A 184 10.29 8.04 -9.60
N VAL A 185 11.32 7.24 -9.48
CA VAL A 185 11.63 6.15 -10.43
C VAL A 185 11.55 4.86 -9.65
N SER A 186 10.75 3.93 -10.14
CA SER A 186 10.55 2.63 -9.49
C SER A 186 10.81 1.49 -10.47
N LEU A 187 11.41 0.42 -9.97
CA LEU A 187 11.64 -0.84 -10.67
C LEU A 187 11.30 -1.96 -9.70
N GLY A 188 10.41 -2.85 -10.11
CA GLY A 188 10.02 -4.01 -9.31
C GLY A 188 9.85 -5.26 -10.14
N GLY A 189 9.87 -6.41 -9.49
CA GLY A 189 9.67 -7.68 -10.15
C GLY A 189 9.45 -8.84 -9.19
N PHE A 190 8.74 -9.83 -9.70
CA PHE A 190 8.53 -11.07 -8.99
C PHE A 190 9.75 -11.98 -9.09
N LEU A 191 10.25 -12.43 -7.95
CA LEU A 191 11.31 -13.44 -7.84
C LEU A 191 10.75 -14.86 -7.87
N ASP A 192 9.47 -15.02 -7.46
CA ASP A 192 8.74 -16.27 -7.44
C ASP A 192 7.26 -16.00 -7.69
N THR A 193 6.66 -16.73 -8.60
CA THR A 193 5.27 -16.56 -9.05
C THR A 193 4.43 -17.83 -8.89
N SER A 194 4.86 -18.76 -8.04
CA SER A 194 4.34 -20.14 -7.97
C SER A 194 2.83 -20.24 -7.69
N LYS A 195 2.24 -19.25 -6.99
CA LYS A 195 0.80 -19.20 -6.69
C LYS A 195 0.29 -17.76 -6.70
N LEU A 196 0.53 -17.05 -7.80
CA LEU A 196 -0.07 -15.74 -8.06
C LEU A 196 -1.55 -15.87 -8.42
N GLN A 197 -2.35 -14.94 -7.93
CA GLN A 197 -3.73 -14.74 -8.38
C GLN A 197 -3.78 -13.51 -9.31
N ILE A 198 -4.80 -13.44 -10.14
CA ILE A 198 -4.98 -12.33 -11.11
C ILE A 198 -4.96 -10.94 -10.42
N MET A 199 -5.32 -10.88 -9.14
CA MET A 199 -5.36 -9.65 -8.33
C MET A 199 -4.02 -9.33 -7.64
N ASP A 200 -2.97 -10.08 -7.89
CA ASP A 200 -1.64 -9.90 -7.28
C ASP A 200 -0.64 -9.23 -8.26
N TYR A 201 -1.07 -8.96 -9.51
CA TYR A 201 -0.30 -8.27 -10.54
C TYR A 201 -0.39 -6.75 -10.42
#